data_e38c3c1ce4315677ff816caa8388d070
#
_entry.id   e38c3c1ce4315677ff816caa8388d070
#
_cell.length_a   1.000
_cell.length_b   1.000
_cell.length_c   1.000
_cell.angle_alpha   90.00
_cell.angle_beta   90.00
_cell.angle_gamma   90.00
#
_symmetry.space_group_name_H-M   'P 1'
#
loop_
_entity.id
_entity.type
_entity.pdbx_description
1 polymer ?
#
loop_
_entity_poly.entity_id
_entity_poly.type
_entity_poly.pdbx_seq_one_letter_code
_entity_poly.pdbx_strand_id
1 'polypeptide(L)'
;MKVHAACVQILVAMLALSVTACGAGEGDSKDNLGIGFIIGGASPADVGLPTYPGAKPYTEGDEDSSSSADIDINTPLFGLNVVAMKLETDDEPEKVAAFYKRALSQYGRVLECVDGASTTTKTRRDTSDSEELACDQDEPDAHEVVYKAGTDSNQRIVAIKPHRGGSRFSLVHVDMRG
;
A
#
# COMPACT_ATOMS: atom_id res chain seq x y z
N MET A 1 -34.92 -15.51 57.32
CA MET A 1 -34.24 -14.79 56.21
C MET A 1 -32.83 -15.35 56.00
N LYS A 2 -32.70 -16.54 55.41
CA LYS A 2 -31.41 -17.22 55.10
C LYS A 2 -31.59 -18.13 53.86
N VAL A 3 -31.91 -17.56 52.71
CA VAL A 3 -32.12 -18.37 51.47
C VAL A 3 -31.41 -17.76 50.24
N HIS A 4 -30.60 -16.70 50.38
CA HIS A 4 -29.99 -16.03 49.26
C HIS A 4 -28.48 -16.29 49.07
N ALA A 5 -27.88 -17.15 49.92
CA ALA A 5 -26.42 -17.40 49.82
C ALA A 5 -26.04 -18.70 49.05
N ALA A 6 -27.00 -19.54 48.70
CA ALA A 6 -26.73 -20.83 48.06
C ALA A 6 -26.79 -20.80 46.51
N CYS A 7 -27.36 -19.74 45.91
CA CYS A 7 -27.53 -19.69 44.45
C CYS A 7 -26.37 -19.01 43.70
N VAL A 8 -25.48 -18.27 44.39
CA VAL A 8 -24.36 -17.55 43.77
C VAL A 8 -23.12 -18.45 43.58
N GLN A 9 -22.99 -19.54 44.37
CA GLN A 9 -21.81 -20.41 44.22
C GLN A 9 -21.90 -21.47 43.11
N ILE A 10 -23.08 -21.71 42.54
CA ILE A 10 -23.25 -22.68 41.44
C ILE A 10 -23.02 -22.05 40.08
N LEU A 11 -23.08 -20.74 39.96
CA LEU A 11 -22.86 -20.02 38.67
C LEU A 11 -21.38 -19.74 38.35
N VAL A 12 -20.47 -19.87 39.32
CA VAL A 12 -19.01 -19.66 39.09
C VAL A 12 -18.31 -20.96 38.69
N ALA A 13 -18.91 -22.12 38.90
CA ALA A 13 -18.29 -23.42 38.59
C ALA A 13 -18.49 -23.88 37.11
N MET A 14 -19.35 -23.21 36.35
CA MET A 14 -19.63 -23.59 34.93
C MET A 14 -18.93 -22.73 33.87
N LEU A 15 -18.06 -21.78 34.25
CA LEU A 15 -17.35 -20.90 33.33
C LEU A 15 -15.87 -21.25 33.12
N ALA A 16 -15.43 -22.42 33.60
CA ALA A 16 -14.01 -22.80 33.59
C ALA A 16 -13.65 -23.97 32.63
N LEU A 17 -14.52 -24.33 31.67
CA LEU A 17 -14.23 -25.46 30.75
C LEU A 17 -14.50 -25.16 29.30
N SER A 18 -14.00 -24.05 28.78
CA SER A 18 -14.01 -23.83 27.32
C SER A 18 -12.83 -22.99 26.82
N VAL A 19 -11.62 -23.30 27.29
CA VAL A 19 -10.40 -22.84 26.64
C VAL A 19 -9.53 -24.05 26.38
N THR A 20 -9.91 -24.83 25.38
CA THR A 20 -9.01 -25.86 24.84
C THR A 20 -9.21 -25.90 23.33
N ALA A 21 -8.09 -25.79 22.63
CA ALA A 21 -7.91 -26.02 21.20
C ALA A 21 -8.11 -24.81 20.28
N CYS A 22 -7.14 -23.86 20.30
CA CYS A 22 -6.57 -23.39 19.05
C CYS A 22 -5.38 -24.29 18.77
N GLY A 23 -5.64 -25.44 18.17
CA GLY A 23 -4.62 -26.26 17.56
C GLY A 23 -4.05 -25.53 16.35
N ALA A 24 -2.74 -25.34 16.31
CA ALA A 24 -2.00 -25.06 15.09
C ALA A 24 -2.25 -26.24 14.12
N GLY A 25 -3.16 -26.02 13.19
CA GLY A 25 -3.35 -26.91 12.05
C GLY A 25 -2.40 -26.46 10.95
N GLU A 26 -1.25 -27.12 10.83
CA GLU A 26 -0.53 -27.20 9.58
C GLU A 26 -1.43 -27.99 8.61
N GLY A 27 -2.24 -27.26 7.87
CA GLY A 27 -3.06 -27.78 6.78
C GLY A 27 -2.37 -27.44 5.46
N ASP A 28 -1.67 -28.42 4.91
CA ASP A 28 -1.23 -28.43 3.52
C ASP A 28 -2.51 -28.45 2.61
N SER A 29 -3.00 -27.26 2.29
CA SER A 29 -4.14 -27.08 1.39
C SER A 29 -3.64 -26.49 0.09
N LYS A 30 -3.60 -27.31 -0.95
CA LYS A 30 -3.20 -27.00 -2.32
C LYS A 30 -4.21 -26.14 -3.09
N ASP A 31 -5.17 -25.53 -2.43
CA ASP A 31 -6.11 -24.57 -3.02
C ASP A 31 -6.02 -23.27 -2.21
N ASN A 32 -4.94 -22.52 -2.43
CA ASN A 32 -4.68 -21.28 -1.72
C ASN A 32 -5.50 -20.13 -2.32
N LEU A 33 -6.80 -20.07 -1.97
CA LEU A 33 -7.58 -18.85 -2.07
C LEU A 33 -7.21 -18.01 -0.83
N GLY A 34 -6.18 -17.17 -0.95
CA GLY A 34 -5.70 -16.34 0.14
C GLY A 34 -6.01 -14.86 -0.09
N ILE A 35 -6.67 -14.23 0.86
CA ILE A 35 -6.71 -12.76 0.96
C ILE A 35 -5.91 -12.42 2.21
N GLY A 36 -4.72 -11.83 2.00
CA GLY A 36 -3.88 -11.27 3.05
C GLY A 36 -4.07 -9.77 3.13
N PHE A 37 -4.23 -9.23 4.34
CA PHE A 37 -4.26 -7.81 4.58
C PHE A 37 -3.39 -7.51 5.80
N ILE A 38 -2.30 -6.77 5.60
CA ILE A 38 -1.39 -6.35 6.66
C ILE A 38 -1.39 -4.82 6.73
N ILE A 39 -1.81 -4.29 7.87
CA ILE A 39 -1.76 -2.86 8.16
C ILE A 39 -0.50 -2.59 8.97
N GLY A 40 0.39 -1.75 8.43
CA GLY A 40 1.64 -1.37 9.08
C GLY A 40 2.73 -2.45 8.98
N GLY A 41 3.88 -2.09 8.46
CA GLY A 41 5.02 -2.99 8.32
C GLY A 41 5.68 -2.97 6.95
N ALA A 42 5.02 -2.41 5.94
CA ALA A 42 5.64 -2.21 4.64
C ALA A 42 6.81 -1.21 4.72
N SER A 43 7.85 -1.48 3.99
CA SER A 43 9.04 -0.63 3.86
C SER A 43 9.22 -0.16 2.40
N PRO A 44 10.01 0.90 2.13
CA PRO A 44 10.32 1.29 0.75
C PRO A 44 10.93 0.15 -0.08
N ALA A 45 11.64 -0.77 0.56
CA ALA A 45 12.21 -1.94 -0.11
C ALA A 45 11.11 -2.88 -0.66
N ASP A 46 9.98 -3.00 0.03
CA ASP A 46 8.84 -3.81 -0.41
C ASP A 46 8.14 -3.19 -1.63
N VAL A 47 8.17 -1.85 -1.74
CA VAL A 47 7.76 -1.13 -2.95
C VAL A 47 8.79 -1.27 -4.08
N GLY A 48 10.02 -1.67 -3.76
CA GLY A 48 11.14 -1.73 -4.71
C GLY A 48 11.77 -0.37 -5.00
N LEU A 49 11.54 0.62 -4.14
CA LEU A 49 12.10 1.97 -4.26
C LEU A 49 13.04 2.30 -3.10
N PRO A 50 14.09 3.10 -3.31
CA PRO A 50 14.97 3.52 -2.22
C PRO A 50 14.24 4.47 -1.26
N THR A 51 14.62 4.42 0.02
CA THR A 51 14.16 5.41 1.01
C THR A 51 14.73 6.79 0.67
N TYR A 52 13.87 7.81 0.64
CA TYR A 52 14.34 9.20 0.53
C TYR A 52 15.09 9.60 1.79
N PRO A 53 16.30 10.22 1.69
CA PRO A 53 17.07 10.59 2.86
C PRO A 53 16.30 11.55 3.78
N GLY A 54 16.23 11.19 5.07
CA GLY A 54 15.52 11.99 6.06
C GLY A 54 14.00 11.88 6.06
N ALA A 55 13.42 11.09 5.18
CA ALA A 55 11.98 10.85 5.19
C ALA A 55 11.54 10.05 6.42
N LYS A 56 10.36 10.38 6.93
CA LYS A 56 9.71 9.72 8.06
C LYS A 56 8.35 9.19 7.65
N PRO A 57 7.89 8.07 8.24
CA PRO A 57 6.52 7.63 8.08
C PRO A 57 5.54 8.72 8.50
N TYR A 58 4.47 8.89 7.72
CA TYR A 58 3.42 9.85 7.98
C TYR A 58 2.07 9.15 8.10
N THR A 59 1.32 9.48 9.15
CA THR A 59 -0.05 9.04 9.38
C THR A 59 -1.01 10.21 9.29
N GLU A 60 -2.14 10.02 8.64
CA GLU A 60 -3.17 11.05 8.50
C GLU A 60 -4.24 10.83 9.57
N GLY A 61 -4.37 11.82 10.47
CA GLY A 61 -5.41 11.79 11.49
C GLY A 61 -5.06 11.01 12.77
N ASP A 62 -5.99 10.22 13.26
CA ASP A 62 -5.97 9.57 14.57
C ASP A 62 -4.86 8.52 14.75
N GLU A 63 -4.53 8.20 16.01
CA GLU A 63 -3.47 7.29 16.43
C GLU A 63 -3.57 5.87 15.84
N ASP A 64 -4.76 5.48 15.35
CA ASP A 64 -5.01 4.18 14.71
C ASP A 64 -4.71 4.15 13.21
N SER A 65 -4.32 5.28 12.59
CA SER A 65 -4.00 5.34 11.17
C SER A 65 -2.60 4.79 10.91
N SER A 66 -2.48 3.84 9.97
CA SER A 66 -1.19 3.30 9.56
C SER A 66 -0.55 4.14 8.44
N SER A 67 0.78 4.27 8.48
CA SER A 67 1.57 4.88 7.40
C SER A 67 1.81 3.93 6.24
N SER A 68 1.47 2.66 6.35
CA SER A 68 1.68 1.66 5.31
C SER A 68 0.60 0.57 5.30
N ALA A 69 0.39 -0.03 4.14
CA ALA A 69 -0.50 -1.16 3.93
C ALA A 69 0.12 -2.13 2.92
N ASP A 70 -0.11 -3.40 3.12
CA ASP A 70 0.19 -4.48 2.18
C ASP A 70 -1.08 -5.31 1.99
N ILE A 71 -1.51 -5.45 0.75
CA ILE A 71 -2.70 -6.20 0.35
C ILE A 71 -2.24 -7.30 -0.61
N ASP A 72 -2.46 -8.54 -0.24
CA ASP A 72 -2.23 -9.70 -1.09
C ASP A 72 -3.52 -10.45 -1.34
N ILE A 73 -3.90 -10.59 -2.61
CA ILE A 73 -5.03 -11.39 -3.05
C ILE A 73 -4.49 -12.44 -4.00
N ASN A 74 -4.65 -13.70 -3.64
CA ASN A 74 -4.16 -14.81 -4.44
C ASN A 74 -5.28 -15.82 -4.69
N THR A 75 -5.64 -16.01 -5.96
CA THR A 75 -6.62 -16.99 -6.41
C THR A 75 -6.03 -17.86 -7.53
N PRO A 76 -6.62 -19.01 -7.89
CA PRO A 76 -6.15 -19.82 -9.02
C PRO A 76 -6.16 -19.12 -10.38
N LEU A 77 -6.94 -18.04 -10.53
CA LEU A 77 -7.14 -17.34 -11.81
C LEU A 77 -6.57 -15.92 -11.80
N PHE A 78 -6.27 -15.36 -10.63
CA PHE A 78 -5.89 -13.96 -10.50
C PHE A 78 -5.08 -13.73 -9.23
N GLY A 79 -4.03 -12.93 -9.32
CA GLY A 79 -3.26 -12.45 -8.18
C GLY A 79 -3.16 -10.92 -8.20
N LEU A 80 -3.27 -10.29 -7.03
CA LEU A 80 -3.03 -8.86 -6.85
C LEU A 80 -2.22 -8.67 -5.57
N ASN A 81 -1.08 -8.01 -5.69
CA ASN A 81 -0.33 -7.50 -4.55
C ASN A 81 -0.21 -5.98 -4.66
N VAL A 82 -0.60 -5.28 -3.61
CA VAL A 82 -0.48 -3.82 -3.50
C VAL A 82 0.24 -3.48 -2.20
N VAL A 83 1.42 -2.91 -2.33
CA VAL A 83 2.16 -2.35 -1.20
C VAL A 83 2.13 -0.83 -1.29
N ALA A 84 1.69 -0.17 -0.24
CA ALA A 84 1.61 1.29 -0.19
C ALA A 84 2.19 1.83 1.11
N MET A 85 2.83 3.00 1.05
CA MET A 85 3.30 3.70 2.24
C MET A 85 3.28 5.21 2.05
N LYS A 86 3.07 5.93 3.16
CA LYS A 86 3.05 7.39 3.22
C LYS A 86 4.24 7.90 4.01
N LEU A 87 4.93 8.88 3.44
CA LEU A 87 6.14 9.49 3.99
C LEU A 87 6.06 11.02 3.96
N GLU A 88 6.81 11.67 4.82
CA GLU A 88 7.01 13.12 4.80
C GLU A 88 8.50 13.48 4.99
N THR A 89 8.87 14.64 4.47
CA THR A 89 10.20 15.24 4.61
C THR A 89 10.09 16.77 4.64
N ASP A 90 11.10 17.43 5.20
CA ASP A 90 11.22 18.90 5.17
C ASP A 90 11.74 19.43 3.82
N ASP A 91 12.10 18.55 2.89
CA ASP A 91 12.54 18.94 1.56
C ASP A 91 11.37 19.29 0.64
N GLU A 92 11.64 20.23 -0.31
CA GLU A 92 10.67 20.67 -1.30
C GLU A 92 10.27 19.55 -2.28
N PRO A 93 9.04 19.56 -2.84
CA PRO A 93 8.54 18.54 -3.76
C PRO A 93 9.46 18.27 -4.95
N GLU A 94 10.12 19.29 -5.47
CA GLU A 94 11.01 19.19 -6.64
C GLU A 94 12.24 18.32 -6.37
N LYS A 95 12.78 18.38 -5.15
CA LYS A 95 13.91 17.53 -4.73
C LYS A 95 13.49 16.08 -4.62
N VAL A 96 12.33 15.84 -3.99
CA VAL A 96 11.74 14.51 -3.84
C VAL A 96 11.43 13.93 -5.22
N ALA A 97 10.83 14.74 -6.11
CA ALA A 97 10.53 14.36 -7.48
C ALA A 97 11.79 13.97 -8.26
N ALA A 98 12.86 14.80 -8.19
CA ALA A 98 14.12 14.50 -8.87
C ALA A 98 14.77 13.19 -8.40
N PHE A 99 14.66 12.88 -7.11
CA PHE A 99 15.16 11.64 -6.54
C PHE A 99 14.37 10.43 -7.06
N TYR A 100 13.04 10.48 -6.98
CA TYR A 100 12.21 9.35 -7.39
C TYR A 100 12.08 9.17 -8.90
N LYS A 101 12.13 10.24 -9.70
CA LYS A 101 12.25 10.10 -11.17
C LYS A 101 13.47 9.26 -11.56
N ARG A 102 14.59 9.47 -10.89
CA ARG A 102 15.81 8.67 -11.12
C ARG A 102 15.63 7.23 -10.65
N ALA A 103 15.02 7.02 -9.49
CA ALA A 103 14.75 5.67 -8.97
C ALA A 103 13.75 4.91 -9.86
N LEU A 104 12.69 5.57 -10.31
CA LEU A 104 11.68 4.99 -11.18
C LEU A 104 12.20 4.63 -12.57
N SER A 105 13.20 5.35 -13.08
CA SER A 105 13.76 5.11 -14.43
C SER A 105 14.36 3.71 -14.63
N GLN A 106 14.69 3.00 -13.54
CA GLN A 106 15.13 1.60 -13.63
C GLN A 106 14.01 0.62 -14.03
N TYR A 107 12.74 1.03 -13.85
CA TYR A 107 11.56 0.23 -14.21
C TYR A 107 10.99 0.56 -15.59
N GLY A 108 11.61 1.49 -16.32
CA GLY A 108 11.20 1.90 -17.65
C GLY A 108 11.02 3.40 -17.79
N ARG A 109 10.22 3.81 -18.78
CA ARG A 109 9.88 5.22 -18.98
C ARG A 109 9.04 5.74 -17.82
N VAL A 110 9.47 6.87 -17.25
CA VAL A 110 8.71 7.53 -16.19
C VAL A 110 7.62 8.40 -16.81
N LEU A 111 6.37 8.12 -16.49
CA LEU A 111 5.21 8.93 -16.83
C LEU A 111 5.00 9.94 -15.72
N GLU A 112 4.77 11.21 -16.08
CA GLU A 112 4.43 12.28 -15.15
C GLU A 112 2.99 12.73 -15.39
N CYS A 113 2.14 12.60 -14.37
CA CYS A 113 0.72 12.90 -14.41
C CYS A 113 0.42 14.09 -13.49
N VAL A 114 -0.21 15.10 -14.06
CA VAL A 114 -0.69 16.31 -13.37
C VAL A 114 -2.13 16.54 -13.79
N ASP A 115 -3.04 16.69 -12.85
CA ASP A 115 -4.47 16.89 -13.09
C ASP A 115 -5.06 15.85 -14.08
N GLY A 116 -4.67 14.59 -13.96
CA GLY A 116 -5.14 13.51 -14.84
C GLY A 116 -4.58 13.55 -16.27
N ALA A 117 -3.68 14.48 -16.57
CA ALA A 117 -3.04 14.61 -17.87
C ALA A 117 -1.56 14.21 -17.83
N SER A 118 -1.08 13.52 -18.87
CA SER A 118 0.34 13.27 -19.04
C SER A 118 1.05 14.52 -19.52
N THR A 119 2.04 15.00 -18.76
CA THR A 119 2.94 16.08 -19.19
C THR A 119 4.12 15.54 -20.00
N THR A 120 4.32 14.23 -20.04
CA THR A 120 5.36 13.59 -20.85
C THR A 120 4.97 13.68 -22.32
N THR A 121 5.77 14.38 -23.14
CA THR A 121 5.54 14.49 -24.58
C THR A 121 5.51 13.08 -25.18
N LYS A 122 4.37 12.66 -25.71
CA LYS A 122 4.23 11.40 -26.46
C LYS A 122 5.15 11.50 -27.68
N THR A 123 6.29 10.85 -27.64
CA THR A 123 6.99 10.51 -28.87
C THR A 123 6.15 9.40 -29.50
N ARG A 124 5.36 9.79 -30.49
CA ARG A 124 4.49 8.92 -31.26
C ARG A 124 5.32 7.80 -31.87
N ARG A 125 5.31 6.66 -31.25
CA ARG A 125 5.65 5.41 -31.89
C ARG A 125 4.48 4.48 -31.63
N ASP A 126 3.65 4.33 -32.67
CA ASP A 126 2.53 3.41 -32.73
C ASP A 126 3.04 1.99 -32.45
N THR A 127 2.76 1.48 -31.28
CA THR A 127 2.57 0.07 -31.04
C THR A 127 1.40 0.00 -30.07
N SER A 128 0.33 -0.62 -30.52
CA SER A 128 -0.86 -0.93 -29.78
C SER A 128 -0.57 -2.03 -28.74
N ASP A 129 0.23 -1.71 -27.74
CA ASP A 129 0.43 -2.59 -26.61
C ASP A 129 -0.45 -2.06 -25.46
N SER A 130 -1.46 -2.84 -25.13
CA SER A 130 -2.40 -2.67 -24.03
C SER A 130 -1.74 -2.69 -22.63
N GLU A 131 -0.44 -2.56 -22.55
CA GLU A 131 0.36 -2.55 -21.32
C GLU A 131 1.03 -1.19 -21.06
N GLU A 132 0.68 -0.15 -21.82
CA GLU A 132 1.29 1.18 -21.63
C GLU A 132 0.55 1.96 -20.54
N LEU A 133 1.27 2.37 -19.49
CA LEU A 133 0.75 3.20 -18.41
C LEU A 133 0.12 4.49 -18.93
N ALA A 134 -1.01 4.86 -18.36
CA ALA A 134 -1.74 6.10 -18.67
C ALA A 134 -2.04 6.90 -17.39
N CYS A 135 -2.36 8.18 -17.55
CA CYS A 135 -2.74 9.08 -16.46
C CYS A 135 -4.26 9.25 -16.28
N ASP A 136 -5.05 8.67 -17.15
CA ASP A 136 -6.51 8.84 -17.20
C ASP A 136 -7.26 8.22 -16.02
N GLN A 137 -6.59 7.35 -15.26
CA GLN A 137 -7.13 6.73 -14.05
C GLN A 137 -6.65 7.41 -12.75
N ASP A 138 -5.82 8.46 -12.87
CA ASP A 138 -5.32 9.19 -11.73
C ASP A 138 -6.20 10.42 -11.47
N GLU A 139 -6.67 10.54 -10.25
CA GLU A 139 -7.31 11.75 -9.73
C GLU A 139 -6.38 12.34 -8.66
N PRO A 140 -5.27 12.99 -9.05
CA PRO A 140 -4.35 13.58 -8.07
C PRO A 140 -5.06 14.68 -7.28
N ASP A 141 -4.73 14.78 -6.00
CA ASP A 141 -5.15 15.89 -5.17
C ASP A 141 -4.66 17.23 -5.75
N ALA A 142 -5.28 18.34 -5.35
CA ALA A 142 -4.81 19.66 -5.74
C ALA A 142 -3.33 19.85 -5.41
N HIS A 143 -2.51 20.20 -6.40
CA HIS A 143 -1.04 20.35 -6.34
C HIS A 143 -0.25 19.04 -6.13
N GLU A 144 -0.87 17.90 -6.30
CA GLU A 144 -0.18 16.61 -6.31
C GLU A 144 0.34 16.29 -7.71
N VAL A 145 1.53 15.73 -7.77
CA VAL A 145 2.12 15.21 -9.01
C VAL A 145 2.37 13.72 -8.84
N VAL A 146 1.90 12.93 -9.79
CA VAL A 146 2.04 11.47 -9.78
C VAL A 146 3.08 11.05 -10.82
N TYR A 147 4.03 10.23 -10.41
CA TYR A 147 5.03 9.60 -11.28
C TYR A 147 4.82 8.10 -11.30
N LYS A 148 4.78 7.50 -12.49
CA LYS A 148 4.61 6.07 -12.69
C LYS A 148 5.70 5.49 -13.56
N ALA A 149 6.10 4.24 -13.31
CA ALA A 149 6.97 3.48 -14.17
C ALA A 149 6.67 1.97 -14.05
N GLY A 150 6.87 1.23 -15.12
CA GLY A 150 6.55 -0.18 -15.25
C GLY A 150 5.53 -0.44 -16.35
N THR A 151 4.63 -1.41 -16.12
CA THR A 151 3.51 -1.79 -16.99
C THR A 151 2.20 -1.70 -16.22
N ASP A 152 1.06 -1.80 -16.89
CA ASP A 152 -0.25 -1.82 -16.22
C ASP A 152 -0.35 -2.92 -15.17
N SER A 153 0.27 -4.08 -15.42
CA SER A 153 0.24 -5.22 -14.50
C SER A 153 1.31 -5.17 -13.42
N ASN A 154 2.40 -4.39 -13.59
CA ASN A 154 3.48 -4.28 -12.60
C ASN A 154 4.07 -2.87 -12.61
N GLN A 155 3.57 -2.01 -11.75
CA GLN A 155 3.94 -0.60 -11.73
C GLN A 155 4.38 -0.10 -10.37
N ARG A 156 5.27 0.90 -10.38
CA ARG A 156 5.62 1.70 -9.21
C ARG A 156 5.11 3.10 -9.41
N ILE A 157 4.48 3.62 -8.37
CA ILE A 157 3.83 4.93 -8.37
C ILE A 157 4.41 5.75 -7.22
N VAL A 158 4.71 7.00 -7.49
CA VAL A 158 5.11 7.99 -6.48
C VAL A 158 4.23 9.22 -6.65
N ALA A 159 3.40 9.50 -5.66
CA ALA A 159 2.57 10.70 -5.61
C ALA A 159 3.19 11.68 -4.61
N ILE A 160 3.40 12.93 -5.02
CA ILE A 160 4.10 13.95 -4.23
C ILE A 160 3.25 15.21 -4.18
N LYS A 161 3.05 15.73 -2.96
CA LYS A 161 2.37 17.01 -2.74
C LYS A 161 3.11 17.90 -1.73
N PRO A 162 3.04 19.24 -1.89
CA PRO A 162 3.58 20.19 -0.91
C PRO A 162 2.90 20.04 0.44
N HIS A 163 3.67 20.14 1.53
CA HIS A 163 3.11 20.16 2.87
C HIS A 163 3.97 20.95 3.85
N ARG A 164 3.42 22.04 4.43
CA ARG A 164 4.03 22.82 5.55
C ARG A 164 5.50 23.21 5.36
N GLY A 165 5.88 23.59 4.14
CA GLY A 165 7.26 23.96 3.80
C GLY A 165 8.18 22.79 3.45
N GLY A 166 7.63 21.58 3.34
CA GLY A 166 8.27 20.37 2.88
C GLY A 166 7.34 19.60 1.95
N SER A 167 7.45 18.28 1.98
CA SER A 167 6.67 17.40 1.11
C SER A 167 6.08 16.23 1.87
N ARG A 168 4.88 15.83 1.47
CA ARG A 168 4.31 14.50 1.72
C ARG A 168 4.30 13.72 0.43
N PHE A 169 4.57 12.43 0.52
CA PHE A 169 4.57 11.58 -0.66
C PHE A 169 4.19 10.15 -0.32
N SER A 170 3.59 9.50 -1.29
CA SER A 170 3.21 8.09 -1.20
C SER A 170 4.05 7.27 -2.18
N LEU A 171 4.49 6.10 -1.74
CA LEU A 171 5.13 5.08 -2.58
C LEU A 171 4.16 3.92 -2.71
N VAL A 172 3.90 3.48 -3.93
CA VAL A 172 2.99 2.35 -4.19
C VAL A 172 3.62 1.40 -5.20
N HIS A 173 3.50 0.12 -4.94
CA HIS A 173 3.76 -0.95 -5.89
C HIS A 173 2.48 -1.73 -6.12
N VAL A 174 2.13 -1.92 -7.37
CA VAL A 174 1.02 -2.77 -7.81
C VAL A 174 1.58 -3.89 -8.66
N ASP A 175 1.29 -5.13 -8.32
CA ASP A 175 1.64 -6.33 -9.08
C ASP A 175 0.37 -7.17 -9.29
N MET A 176 -0.07 -7.27 -10.54
CA MET A 176 -1.23 -8.04 -10.96
C MET A 176 -0.76 -9.23 -11.80
N ARG A 177 -1.29 -10.41 -11.49
CA ARG A 177 -1.02 -11.66 -12.21
C ARG A 177 -2.34 -12.27 -12.62
N GLY A 178 -2.51 -12.56 -13.87
CA GLY A 178 -3.69 -13.19 -14.46
C GLY A 178 -3.33 -14.35 -15.38
#